data_44fe39cb0fccd674579163207c6d7871
#
_entry.id   44fe39cb0fccd674579163207c6d7871
#
_cell.length_a   1.000
_cell.length_b   1.000
_cell.length_c   1.000
_cell.angle_alpha   90.00
_cell.angle_beta   90.00
_cell.angle_gamma   90.00
#
_symmetry.space_group_name_H-M   'P 1'
#
loop_
_entity.id
_entity.type
_entity.pdbx_description
1 polymer ?
#
loop_
_entity_poly.entity_id
_entity_poly.type
_entity_poly.pdbx_seq_one_letter_code
_entity_poly.pdbx_strand_id
1 'polypeptide(L)'
;MKAFITGISGQDGYYLSKLLLEKDYEVHGTIRRSSSINTQRLDPLISENKDNGRLHLYYSDLLDSSSLNNLITKIKPDEIYNLAAQSHVSVSFKNPVYTSQVGTLGSVGLLEAVRNLDYEVKYYQASSSEMYGGISKEPLNEDSVFQPKSPYAASKVFAHNMTKIYRESYDIFAVNGILFNHESPYRGETFVTRKISRAVGRISEGIQEKLILGNLKAVSYTHLTLPTT
;
A
#
# COMPACT_ATOMS: atom_id res chain seq x y z
N MET A 1 13.21 -0.05 17.97
CA MET A 1 12.50 -1.05 17.14
C MET A 1 12.78 -0.77 15.67
N LYS A 2 12.79 -1.81 14.83
CA LYS A 2 13.01 -1.70 13.39
C LYS A 2 11.74 -2.07 12.64
N ALA A 3 11.34 -1.22 11.70
CA ALA A 3 10.21 -1.49 10.80
C ALA A 3 10.70 -1.66 9.36
N PHE A 4 10.21 -2.68 8.68
CA PHE A 4 10.44 -2.91 7.26
C PHE A 4 9.17 -2.65 6.46
N ILE A 5 9.21 -1.72 5.50
CA ILE A 5 8.03 -1.25 4.76
C ILE A 5 8.24 -1.48 3.27
N THR A 6 7.42 -2.34 2.65
CA THR A 6 7.35 -2.39 1.20
C THR A 6 6.44 -1.29 0.66
N GLY A 7 6.80 -0.68 -0.46
CA GLY A 7 5.99 0.43 -1.01
C GLY A 7 6.06 1.72 -0.22
N ILE A 8 7.18 1.97 0.45
CA ILE A 8 7.40 3.15 1.31
C ILE A 8 7.18 4.49 0.58
N SER A 9 7.40 4.57 -0.72
CA SER A 9 7.18 5.78 -1.54
C SER A 9 5.70 6.05 -1.89
N GLY A 10 4.78 5.17 -1.46
CA GLY A 10 3.33 5.39 -1.57
C GLY A 10 2.82 6.41 -0.55
N GLN A 11 1.53 6.79 -0.66
CA GLN A 11 0.88 7.66 0.32
C GLN A 11 0.98 7.09 1.74
N ASP A 12 0.55 5.85 1.91
CA ASP A 12 0.50 5.19 3.22
C ASP A 12 1.91 4.92 3.76
N GLY A 13 2.84 4.57 2.85
CA GLY A 13 4.25 4.40 3.21
C GLY A 13 4.87 5.66 3.79
N TYR A 14 4.57 6.83 3.21
CA TYR A 14 5.03 8.12 3.74
C TYR A 14 4.50 8.38 5.15
N TYR A 15 3.17 8.30 5.35
CA TYR A 15 2.57 8.61 6.65
C TYR A 15 2.95 7.61 7.73
N LEU A 16 3.04 6.32 7.39
CA LEU A 16 3.51 5.30 8.31
C LEU A 16 4.97 5.54 8.70
N SER A 17 5.83 5.84 7.73
CA SER A 17 7.24 6.14 8.00
C SER A 17 7.39 7.35 8.92
N LYS A 18 6.63 8.43 8.67
CA LYS A 18 6.61 9.61 9.53
C LYS A 18 6.24 9.25 10.95
N LEU A 19 5.13 8.54 11.13
CA LEU A 19 4.64 8.11 12.45
C LEU A 19 5.67 7.23 13.19
N LEU A 20 6.31 6.31 12.50
CA LEU A 20 7.28 5.40 13.10
C LEU A 20 8.58 6.13 13.48
N LEU A 21 9.05 7.06 12.64
CA LEU A 21 10.20 7.91 12.96
C LEU A 21 9.93 8.81 14.18
N GLU A 22 8.72 9.36 14.32
CA GLU A 22 8.28 10.12 15.49
C GLU A 22 8.23 9.26 16.76
N LYS A 23 8.08 7.93 16.61
CA LYS A 23 8.13 6.93 17.70
C LYS A 23 9.51 6.30 17.90
N ASP A 24 10.55 6.91 17.38
CA ASP A 24 11.94 6.45 17.51
C ASP A 24 12.25 5.08 16.88
N TYR A 25 11.49 4.68 15.86
CA TYR A 25 11.83 3.50 15.07
C TYR A 25 12.97 3.80 14.09
N GLU A 26 13.74 2.77 13.80
CA GLU A 26 14.58 2.70 12.60
C GLU A 26 13.72 2.15 11.46
N VAL A 27 13.54 2.94 10.39
CA VAL A 27 12.63 2.62 9.28
C VAL A 27 13.43 2.18 8.07
N HIS A 28 13.17 0.99 7.58
CA HIS A 28 13.75 0.40 6.38
C HIS A 28 12.68 0.26 5.32
N GLY A 29 12.83 0.90 4.17
CA GLY A 29 11.80 0.86 3.13
C GLY A 29 12.31 0.39 1.79
N THR A 30 11.47 -0.35 1.05
CA THR A 30 11.79 -0.71 -0.33
C THR A 30 11.13 0.23 -1.32
N ILE A 31 11.92 0.63 -2.31
CA ILE A 31 11.48 1.40 -3.47
C ILE A 31 11.79 0.61 -4.74
N ARG A 32 10.89 0.63 -5.70
CA ARG A 32 11.13 0.02 -7.00
C ARG A 32 12.06 0.93 -7.83
N ARG A 33 13.06 0.34 -8.45
CA ARG A 33 13.94 1.09 -9.35
C ARG A 33 13.16 1.61 -10.55
N SER A 34 13.31 2.89 -10.82
CA SER A 34 12.73 3.59 -11.97
C SER A 34 13.76 4.52 -12.58
N SER A 35 13.65 4.81 -13.89
CA SER A 35 14.46 5.82 -14.57
C SER A 35 14.07 7.25 -14.16
N SER A 36 12.88 7.45 -13.62
CA SER A 36 12.43 8.73 -13.06
C SER A 36 12.43 8.67 -11.52
N ILE A 37 12.60 9.83 -10.89
CA ILE A 37 12.55 9.98 -9.43
C ILE A 37 11.15 9.61 -8.95
N ASN A 38 11.06 8.65 -8.02
CA ASN A 38 9.81 8.19 -7.42
C ASN A 38 9.80 8.32 -5.87
N THR A 39 10.74 9.09 -5.32
CA THR A 39 10.90 9.33 -3.88
C THR A 39 10.36 10.69 -3.43
N GLN A 40 9.82 11.51 -4.31
CA GLN A 40 9.40 12.89 -4.02
C GLN A 40 8.55 13.04 -2.74
N ARG A 41 7.70 12.05 -2.42
CA ARG A 41 6.94 12.06 -1.17
C ARG A 41 7.80 11.87 0.06
N LEU A 42 8.93 11.17 -0.07
CA LEU A 42 9.87 10.89 1.02
C LEU A 42 10.91 11.98 1.21
N ASP A 43 11.09 12.89 0.24
CA ASP A 43 12.14 13.90 0.30
C ASP A 43 12.14 14.72 1.61
N PRO A 44 10.98 15.15 2.17
CA PRO A 44 10.95 15.78 3.49
C PRO A 44 11.50 14.89 4.60
N LEU A 45 11.06 13.62 4.65
CA LEU A 45 11.53 12.66 5.67
C LEU A 45 13.01 12.32 5.51
N ILE A 46 13.49 12.21 4.28
CA ILE A 46 14.92 11.98 3.99
C ILE A 46 15.75 13.16 4.50
N SER A 47 15.31 14.38 4.22
CA SER A 47 16.00 15.60 4.68
C SER A 47 16.02 15.72 6.19
N GLU A 48 14.88 15.51 6.85
CA GLU A 48 14.73 15.58 8.31
C GLU A 48 15.52 14.50 9.06
N ASN A 49 15.73 13.34 8.43
CA ASN A 49 16.40 12.20 9.06
C ASN A 49 17.82 11.93 8.53
N LYS A 50 18.38 12.86 7.77
CA LYS A 50 19.70 12.71 7.17
C LYS A 50 20.81 12.51 8.21
N ASP A 51 20.77 13.25 9.31
CA ASP A 51 21.81 13.24 10.32
C ASP A 51 21.62 12.17 11.40
N ASN A 52 20.39 11.69 11.62
CA ASN A 52 20.09 10.68 12.64
C ASN A 52 20.18 9.23 12.12
N GLY A 53 20.27 9.04 10.80
CA GLY A 53 20.47 7.74 10.17
C GLY A 53 19.36 6.71 10.42
N ARG A 54 18.12 7.15 10.72
CA ARG A 54 17.01 6.24 11.06
C ARG A 54 16.12 5.86 9.88
N LEU A 55 16.32 6.45 8.70
CA LEU A 55 15.56 6.13 7.48
C LEU A 55 16.49 5.54 6.43
N HIS A 56 16.23 4.29 6.05
CA HIS A 56 17.02 3.54 5.09
C HIS A 56 16.18 3.12 3.89
N LEU A 57 16.64 3.38 2.68
CA LEU A 57 15.94 3.03 1.44
C LEU A 57 16.74 2.00 0.64
N TYR A 58 16.04 0.97 0.15
CA TYR A 58 16.61 -0.14 -0.62
C TYR A 58 15.86 -0.30 -1.94
N TYR A 59 16.59 -0.57 -3.01
CA TYR A 59 15.97 -0.97 -4.27
C TYR A 59 15.56 -2.45 -4.19
N SER A 60 14.27 -2.73 -4.37
CA SER A 60 13.74 -4.09 -4.46
C SER A 60 12.37 -4.08 -5.15
N ASP A 61 11.96 -5.22 -5.70
CA ASP A 61 10.62 -5.46 -6.24
C ASP A 61 9.97 -6.60 -5.46
N LEU A 62 8.64 -6.56 -5.28
CA LEU A 62 7.90 -7.64 -4.61
C LEU A 62 8.06 -9.01 -5.29
N LEU A 63 8.31 -9.02 -6.59
CA LEU A 63 8.53 -10.26 -7.34
C LEU A 63 9.94 -10.83 -7.18
N ASP A 64 10.87 -10.06 -6.62
CA ASP A 64 12.21 -10.54 -6.27
C ASP A 64 12.25 -11.01 -4.81
N SER A 65 11.68 -12.19 -4.57
CA SER A 65 11.62 -12.79 -3.24
C SER A 65 13.01 -13.03 -2.64
N SER A 66 14.02 -13.30 -3.47
CA SER A 66 15.38 -13.52 -3.00
C SER A 66 16.01 -12.24 -2.44
N SER A 67 15.84 -11.13 -3.13
CA SER A 67 16.28 -9.80 -2.66
C SER A 67 15.58 -9.40 -1.36
N LEU A 68 14.24 -9.59 -1.29
CA LEU A 68 13.47 -9.29 -0.09
C LEU A 68 13.89 -10.15 1.11
N ASN A 69 14.07 -11.46 0.91
CA ASN A 69 14.52 -12.36 1.97
C ASN A 69 15.91 -11.96 2.50
N ASN A 70 16.84 -11.64 1.61
CA ASN A 70 18.18 -11.16 1.99
C ASN A 70 18.13 -9.86 2.81
N LEU A 71 17.27 -8.91 2.42
CA LEU A 71 17.08 -7.66 3.15
C LEU A 71 16.48 -7.92 4.55
N ILE A 72 15.41 -8.71 4.65
CA ILE A 72 14.76 -9.04 5.92
C ILE A 72 15.72 -9.75 6.87
N THR A 73 16.45 -10.75 6.37
CA THR A 73 17.46 -11.48 7.16
C THR A 73 18.59 -10.59 7.67
N LYS A 74 19.03 -9.62 6.84
CA LYS A 74 20.11 -8.69 7.20
C LYS A 74 19.63 -7.63 8.20
N ILE A 75 18.45 -7.05 7.99
CA ILE A 75 17.89 -5.96 8.80
C ILE A 75 17.40 -6.47 10.14
N LYS A 76 16.84 -7.67 10.17
CA LYS A 76 16.14 -8.27 11.32
C LYS A 76 15.08 -7.32 11.89
N PRO A 77 14.02 -6.98 11.12
CA PRO A 77 12.97 -6.07 11.58
C PRO A 77 12.12 -6.70 12.68
N ASP A 78 11.62 -5.88 13.59
CA ASP A 78 10.60 -6.25 14.58
C ASP A 78 9.19 -6.30 13.95
N GLU A 79 8.98 -5.46 12.93
CA GLU A 79 7.68 -5.30 12.25
C GLU A 79 7.87 -5.19 10.73
N ILE A 80 7.01 -5.87 9.97
CA ILE A 80 6.98 -5.83 8.50
C ILE A 80 5.62 -5.35 8.02
N TYR A 81 5.61 -4.30 7.19
CA TYR A 81 4.41 -3.70 6.61
C TYR A 81 4.42 -3.88 5.09
N ASN A 82 3.56 -4.76 4.57
CA ASN A 82 3.39 -4.95 3.13
C ASN A 82 2.35 -4.00 2.56
N LEU A 83 2.82 -2.81 2.13
CA LEU A 83 1.99 -1.78 1.51
C LEU A 83 2.14 -1.74 -0.02
N ALA A 84 3.16 -2.41 -0.58
CA ALA A 84 3.43 -2.39 -2.00
C ALA A 84 2.35 -3.14 -2.79
N ALA A 85 1.89 -2.52 -3.87
CA ALA A 85 0.97 -3.12 -4.83
C ALA A 85 0.99 -2.32 -6.15
N GLN A 86 0.47 -2.93 -7.21
CA GLN A 86 -0.07 -2.19 -8.34
C GLN A 86 -1.51 -1.79 -7.96
N SER A 87 -1.69 -0.61 -7.34
CA SER A 87 -2.93 -0.23 -6.65
C SER A 87 -3.96 0.48 -7.54
N HIS A 88 -3.66 0.73 -8.80
CA HIS A 88 -4.58 1.44 -9.69
C HIS A 88 -5.55 0.46 -10.38
N VAL A 89 -6.82 0.44 -9.95
CA VAL A 89 -7.84 -0.52 -10.40
C VAL A 89 -7.97 -0.55 -11.92
N SER A 90 -8.06 0.60 -12.61
CA SER A 90 -8.21 0.61 -14.08
C SER A 90 -6.96 0.07 -14.81
N VAL A 91 -5.77 0.22 -14.24
CA VAL A 91 -4.52 -0.35 -14.78
C VAL A 91 -4.51 -1.87 -14.61
N SER A 92 -5.14 -2.41 -13.56
CA SER A 92 -5.20 -3.85 -13.35
C SER A 92 -5.90 -4.61 -14.50
N PHE A 93 -6.87 -3.97 -15.15
CA PHE A 93 -7.50 -4.54 -16.36
C PHE A 93 -6.60 -4.51 -17.61
N LYS A 94 -5.67 -3.54 -17.66
CA LYS A 94 -4.73 -3.42 -18.78
C LYS A 94 -3.49 -4.31 -18.60
N ASN A 95 -3.08 -4.51 -17.36
CA ASN A 95 -1.90 -5.30 -16.95
C ASN A 95 -2.29 -6.37 -15.90
N PRO A 96 -3.22 -7.30 -16.20
CA PRO A 96 -3.75 -8.22 -15.21
C PRO A 96 -2.70 -9.20 -14.69
N VAL A 97 -1.81 -9.69 -15.55
CA VAL A 97 -0.75 -10.64 -15.15
C VAL A 97 0.19 -10.02 -14.13
N TYR A 98 0.75 -8.85 -14.43
CA TYR A 98 1.64 -8.16 -13.49
C TYR A 98 0.94 -7.82 -12.17
N THR A 99 -0.29 -7.28 -12.25
CA THR A 99 -1.08 -6.96 -11.06
C THR A 99 -1.31 -8.18 -10.17
N SER A 100 -1.67 -9.30 -10.79
CA SER A 100 -1.89 -10.57 -10.08
C SER A 100 -0.59 -11.08 -9.46
N GLN A 101 0.50 -11.13 -10.22
CA GLN A 101 1.78 -11.61 -9.72
C GLN A 101 2.26 -10.80 -8.50
N VAL A 102 2.25 -9.47 -8.59
CA VAL A 102 2.65 -8.60 -7.48
C VAL A 102 1.77 -8.80 -6.25
N GLY A 103 0.44 -8.85 -6.43
CA GLY A 103 -0.50 -9.02 -5.33
C GLY A 103 -0.51 -10.42 -4.71
N THR A 104 -0.23 -11.46 -5.48
CA THR A 104 -0.26 -12.86 -5.02
C THR A 104 1.14 -13.36 -4.66
N LEU A 105 2.01 -13.57 -5.65
CA LEU A 105 3.34 -14.12 -5.44
C LEU A 105 4.21 -13.21 -4.55
N GLY A 106 4.10 -11.88 -4.72
CA GLY A 106 4.81 -10.94 -3.87
C GLY A 106 4.41 -11.04 -2.40
N SER A 107 3.12 -11.22 -2.11
CA SER A 107 2.64 -11.41 -0.73
C SER A 107 3.08 -12.75 -0.14
N VAL A 108 2.99 -13.83 -0.92
CA VAL A 108 3.45 -15.17 -0.47
C VAL A 108 4.96 -15.17 -0.23
N GLY A 109 5.74 -14.52 -1.11
CA GLY A 109 7.19 -14.42 -0.94
C GLY A 109 7.59 -13.75 0.38
N LEU A 110 6.87 -12.70 0.80
CA LEU A 110 7.08 -12.07 2.11
C LEU A 110 6.63 -12.96 3.28
N LEU A 111 5.49 -13.63 3.17
CA LEU A 111 5.00 -14.56 4.19
C LEU A 111 5.96 -15.74 4.37
N GLU A 112 6.53 -16.28 3.28
CA GLU A 112 7.57 -17.31 3.34
C GLU A 112 8.85 -16.80 3.99
N ALA A 113 9.25 -15.54 3.68
CA ALA A 113 10.40 -14.94 4.35
C ALA A 113 10.16 -14.83 5.87
N VAL A 114 8.96 -14.39 6.30
CA VAL A 114 8.57 -14.32 7.72
C VAL A 114 8.56 -15.69 8.38
N ARG A 115 7.95 -16.69 7.75
CA ARG A 115 7.86 -18.06 8.27
C ARG A 115 9.23 -18.71 8.53
N ASN A 116 10.24 -18.36 7.73
CA ASN A 116 11.57 -18.94 7.82
C ASN A 116 12.52 -18.16 8.74
N LEU A 117 12.05 -17.14 9.46
CA LEU A 117 12.86 -16.43 10.46
C LEU A 117 13.00 -17.28 11.74
N ASP A 118 14.14 -17.15 12.40
CA ASP A 118 14.46 -17.79 13.68
C ASP A 118 14.11 -16.90 14.89
N TYR A 119 13.36 -15.80 14.65
CA TYR A 119 12.88 -14.86 15.65
C TYR A 119 11.46 -14.41 15.33
N GLU A 120 10.74 -13.91 16.34
CA GLU A 120 9.37 -13.41 16.19
C GLU A 120 9.36 -12.04 15.50
N VAL A 121 8.51 -11.88 14.47
CA VAL A 121 8.26 -10.64 13.76
C VAL A 121 6.77 -10.44 13.55
N LYS A 122 6.30 -9.20 13.65
CA LYS A 122 4.90 -8.85 13.36
C LYS A 122 4.74 -8.48 11.89
N TYR A 123 3.86 -9.18 11.20
CA TYR A 123 3.56 -8.93 9.78
C TYR A 123 2.20 -8.27 9.60
N TYR A 124 2.16 -7.18 8.86
CA TYR A 124 0.95 -6.48 8.44
C TYR A 124 0.78 -6.55 6.92
N GLN A 125 -0.39 -7.03 6.47
CA GLN A 125 -0.80 -7.04 5.07
C GLN A 125 -1.83 -5.94 4.80
N ALA A 126 -1.52 -5.01 3.89
CA ALA A 126 -2.51 -4.06 3.40
C ALA A 126 -3.51 -4.78 2.49
N SER A 127 -4.70 -5.00 3.01
CA SER A 127 -5.89 -5.44 2.26
C SER A 127 -6.65 -4.22 1.72
N SER A 128 -7.82 -4.41 1.11
CA SER A 128 -8.55 -3.33 0.45
C SER A 128 -10.06 -3.53 0.52
N SER A 129 -10.81 -2.43 0.64
CA SER A 129 -12.26 -2.44 0.49
C SER A 129 -12.75 -2.89 -0.90
N GLU A 130 -11.87 -2.81 -1.93
CA GLU A 130 -12.16 -3.34 -3.28
C GLU A 130 -12.45 -4.85 -3.27
N MET A 131 -12.02 -5.58 -2.22
CA MET A 131 -12.35 -7.00 -2.03
C MET A 131 -13.85 -7.25 -1.94
N TYR A 132 -14.62 -6.30 -1.44
CA TYR A 132 -16.07 -6.39 -1.30
C TYR A 132 -16.85 -6.09 -2.60
N GLY A 133 -16.23 -5.49 -3.59
CA GLY A 133 -16.82 -5.25 -4.93
C GLY A 133 -17.93 -4.21 -4.98
N GLY A 134 -18.20 -3.44 -3.93
CA GLY A 134 -19.15 -2.33 -3.90
C GLY A 134 -20.63 -2.71 -4.09
N ILE A 135 -21.03 -3.92 -3.69
CA ILE A 135 -22.37 -4.45 -3.95
C ILE A 135 -23.23 -4.60 -2.68
N SER A 136 -22.67 -4.41 -1.50
CA SER A 136 -23.43 -4.50 -0.25
C SER A 136 -24.29 -3.27 -0.05
N LYS A 137 -25.53 -3.47 0.42
CA LYS A 137 -26.42 -2.41 0.90
C LYS A 137 -26.24 -2.11 2.39
N GLU A 138 -25.65 -3.05 3.12
CA GLU A 138 -25.38 -2.95 4.55
C GLU A 138 -23.96 -2.43 4.80
N PRO A 139 -23.71 -1.81 5.97
CA PRO A 139 -22.35 -1.52 6.39
C PRO A 139 -21.46 -2.77 6.36
N LEU A 140 -20.27 -2.63 5.80
CA LEU A 140 -19.31 -3.73 5.67
C LEU A 140 -18.54 -3.93 6.98
N ASN A 141 -18.23 -5.18 7.29
CA ASN A 141 -17.38 -5.60 8.39
C ASN A 141 -16.47 -6.76 7.94
N GLU A 142 -15.69 -7.32 8.86
CA GLU A 142 -14.73 -8.38 8.60
C GLU A 142 -15.39 -9.70 8.16
N ASP A 143 -16.65 -9.93 8.55
CA ASP A 143 -17.43 -11.13 8.19
C ASP A 143 -18.16 -10.98 6.85
N SER A 144 -18.15 -9.79 6.26
CA SER A 144 -18.80 -9.53 4.98
C SER A 144 -18.13 -10.32 3.85
N VAL A 145 -18.94 -10.91 2.96
CA VAL A 145 -18.46 -11.74 1.86
C VAL A 145 -17.67 -10.92 0.83
N PHE A 146 -16.50 -11.39 0.46
CA PHE A 146 -15.70 -10.81 -0.61
C PHE A 146 -16.27 -11.13 -1.99
N GLN A 147 -16.44 -10.12 -2.82
CA GLN A 147 -16.94 -10.23 -4.20
C GLN A 147 -16.10 -9.34 -5.14
N PRO A 148 -14.82 -9.68 -5.36
CA PRO A 148 -13.91 -8.84 -6.13
C PRO A 148 -14.40 -8.62 -7.56
N LYS A 149 -14.30 -7.37 -8.06
CA LYS A 149 -14.74 -6.96 -9.40
C LYS A 149 -13.59 -6.53 -10.32
N SER A 150 -12.34 -6.71 -9.88
CA SER A 150 -11.16 -6.38 -10.68
C SER A 150 -10.02 -7.35 -10.42
N PRO A 151 -9.02 -7.47 -11.34
CA PRO A 151 -7.81 -8.25 -11.08
C PRO A 151 -7.06 -7.78 -9.82
N TYR A 152 -7.04 -6.48 -9.55
CA TYR A 152 -6.49 -5.91 -8.31
C TYR A 152 -7.24 -6.45 -7.09
N ALA A 153 -8.56 -6.33 -7.07
CA ALA A 153 -9.38 -6.80 -5.96
C ALA A 153 -9.21 -8.30 -5.71
N ALA A 154 -9.19 -9.12 -6.77
CA ALA A 154 -8.96 -10.56 -6.68
C ALA A 154 -7.58 -10.88 -6.07
N SER A 155 -6.54 -10.16 -6.48
CA SER A 155 -5.20 -10.33 -5.90
C SER A 155 -5.14 -9.95 -4.41
N LYS A 156 -5.90 -8.94 -3.99
CA LYS A 156 -6.02 -8.53 -2.58
C LYS A 156 -6.79 -9.56 -1.75
N VAL A 157 -7.85 -10.18 -2.28
CA VAL A 157 -8.54 -11.31 -1.63
C VAL A 157 -7.58 -12.48 -1.43
N PHE A 158 -6.76 -12.79 -2.43
CA PHE A 158 -5.75 -13.85 -2.31
C PHE A 158 -4.76 -13.54 -1.17
N ALA A 159 -4.14 -12.36 -1.18
CA ALA A 159 -3.17 -11.96 -0.15
C ALA A 159 -3.79 -11.96 1.25
N HIS A 160 -5.02 -11.48 1.39
CA HIS A 160 -5.78 -11.49 2.64
C HIS A 160 -5.95 -12.91 3.20
N ASN A 161 -6.41 -13.82 2.37
CA ASN A 161 -6.62 -15.22 2.77
C ASN A 161 -5.29 -15.94 3.08
N MET A 162 -4.24 -15.69 2.28
CA MET A 162 -2.92 -16.25 2.57
C MET A 162 -2.37 -15.76 3.91
N THR A 163 -2.53 -14.50 4.24
CA THR A 163 -2.13 -13.96 5.55
C THR A 163 -2.86 -14.68 6.70
N LYS A 164 -4.17 -14.92 6.54
CA LYS A 164 -4.96 -15.66 7.51
C LYS A 164 -4.48 -17.12 7.64
N ILE A 165 -4.27 -17.81 6.51
CA ILE A 165 -3.79 -19.19 6.48
C ILE A 165 -2.43 -19.31 7.16
N TYR A 166 -1.49 -18.39 6.86
CA TYR A 166 -0.16 -18.44 7.46
C TYR A 166 -0.20 -18.20 8.97
N ARG A 167 -1.02 -17.26 9.45
CA ARG A 167 -1.25 -17.07 10.88
C ARG A 167 -1.77 -18.32 11.56
N GLU A 168 -2.76 -18.99 10.97
CA GLU A 168 -3.44 -20.13 11.57
C GLU A 168 -2.62 -21.44 11.44
N SER A 169 -1.84 -21.59 10.37
CA SER A 169 -1.11 -22.83 10.08
C SER A 169 0.31 -22.85 10.63
N TYR A 170 0.96 -21.69 10.76
CA TYR A 170 2.37 -21.57 11.13
C TYR A 170 2.59 -20.78 12.43
N ASP A 171 1.51 -20.41 13.11
CA ASP A 171 1.56 -19.67 14.39
C ASP A 171 2.41 -18.37 14.34
N ILE A 172 2.39 -17.67 13.18
CA ILE A 172 3.06 -16.39 13.02
C ILE A 172 2.13 -15.24 13.35
N PHE A 173 2.66 -14.15 13.91
CA PHE A 173 1.89 -12.92 14.07
C PHE A 173 1.69 -12.23 12.72
N ALA A 174 0.56 -12.49 12.06
CA ALA A 174 0.21 -11.90 10.78
C ALA A 174 -1.22 -11.35 10.78
N VAL A 175 -1.38 -10.07 10.43
CA VAL A 175 -2.67 -9.37 10.45
C VAL A 175 -2.97 -8.69 9.12
N ASN A 176 -4.26 -8.52 8.84
CA ASN A 176 -4.75 -7.79 7.68
C ASN A 176 -5.36 -6.46 8.12
N GLY A 177 -5.01 -5.36 7.44
CA GLY A 177 -5.74 -4.10 7.56
C GLY A 177 -6.62 -3.90 6.32
N ILE A 178 -7.95 -3.87 6.49
CA ILE A 178 -8.87 -3.63 5.38
C ILE A 178 -9.00 -2.13 5.15
N LEU A 179 -8.23 -1.62 4.20
CA LEU A 179 -8.16 -0.20 3.91
C LEU A 179 -9.30 0.22 2.98
N PHE A 180 -10.12 1.14 3.44
CA PHE A 180 -11.07 1.87 2.61
C PHE A 180 -10.39 3.04 1.92
N ASN A 181 -11.09 3.72 1.00
CA ASN A 181 -10.54 4.89 0.34
C ASN A 181 -10.20 5.97 1.38
N HIS A 182 -8.97 6.45 1.33
CA HIS A 182 -8.48 7.49 2.22
C HIS A 182 -7.61 8.46 1.42
N GLU A 183 -7.74 9.71 1.73
CA GLU A 183 -7.21 10.80 0.95
C GLU A 183 -6.23 11.65 1.77
N SER A 184 -5.27 12.27 1.07
CA SER A 184 -4.32 13.20 1.67
C SER A 184 -3.71 14.11 0.60
N PRO A 185 -2.94 15.15 0.99
CA PRO A 185 -2.13 15.94 0.07
C PRO A 185 -1.15 15.10 -0.76
N TYR A 186 -0.77 13.90 -0.28
CA TYR A 186 0.14 12.97 -0.97
C TYR A 186 -0.58 11.89 -1.79
N ARG A 187 -1.90 11.97 -1.93
CA ARG A 187 -2.65 11.05 -2.80
C ARG A 187 -2.09 11.08 -4.21
N GLY A 188 -2.00 9.93 -4.87
CA GLY A 188 -1.53 9.85 -6.25
C GLY A 188 -2.36 10.72 -7.20
N GLU A 189 -1.71 11.47 -8.07
CA GLU A 189 -2.32 12.51 -8.92
C GLU A 189 -3.36 11.99 -9.92
N THR A 190 -3.31 10.71 -10.24
CA THR A 190 -4.24 10.03 -11.15
C THR A 190 -5.51 9.54 -10.44
N PHE A 191 -5.54 9.53 -9.10
CA PHE A 191 -6.73 9.19 -8.34
C PHE A 191 -7.74 10.34 -8.37
N VAL A 192 -9.04 10.01 -8.36
CA VAL A 192 -10.11 10.94 -8.70
C VAL A 192 -10.13 12.20 -7.84
N THR A 193 -10.00 12.09 -6.53
CA THR A 193 -10.03 13.24 -5.60
C THR A 193 -8.85 14.19 -5.85
N ARG A 194 -7.63 13.65 -5.97
CA ARG A 194 -6.44 14.45 -6.28
C ARG A 194 -6.51 15.04 -7.69
N LYS A 195 -7.02 14.26 -8.65
CA LYS A 195 -7.25 14.72 -10.02
C LYS A 195 -8.22 15.92 -10.05
N ILE A 196 -9.32 15.86 -9.27
CA ILE A 196 -10.29 16.94 -9.15
C ILE A 196 -9.65 18.18 -8.50
N SER A 197 -9.03 18.04 -7.32
CA SER A 197 -8.45 19.17 -6.60
C SER A 197 -7.39 19.91 -7.42
N ARG A 198 -6.53 19.18 -8.13
CA ARG A 198 -5.54 19.76 -9.05
C ARG A 198 -6.17 20.47 -10.23
N ALA A 199 -7.21 19.86 -10.84
CA ALA A 199 -7.89 20.47 -11.95
C ALA A 199 -8.60 21.78 -11.53
N VAL A 200 -9.25 21.81 -10.38
CA VAL A 200 -9.89 23.03 -9.83
C VAL A 200 -8.83 24.13 -9.67
N GLY A 201 -7.69 23.86 -9.03
CA GLY A 201 -6.63 24.86 -8.89
C GLY A 201 -6.10 25.35 -10.24
N ARG A 202 -5.90 24.45 -11.23
CA ARG A 202 -5.41 24.82 -12.57
C ARG A 202 -6.46 25.60 -13.39
N ILE A 203 -7.73 25.31 -13.19
CA ILE A 203 -8.84 26.06 -13.85
C ILE A 203 -8.94 27.47 -13.27
N SER A 204 -8.82 27.62 -11.93
CA SER A 204 -8.86 28.94 -11.28
C SER A 204 -7.69 29.86 -11.71
N GLU A 205 -6.54 29.26 -12.04
CA GLU A 205 -5.35 30.00 -12.54
C GLU A 205 -5.36 30.16 -14.08
N GLY A 206 -6.43 29.74 -14.77
CA GLY A 206 -6.50 29.84 -16.23
C GLY A 206 -5.56 28.89 -17.01
N ILE A 207 -4.92 27.93 -16.33
CA ILE A 207 -3.96 27.00 -16.93
C ILE A 207 -4.67 25.83 -17.63
N GLN A 208 -5.92 25.57 -17.27
CA GLN A 208 -6.72 24.47 -17.78
C GLN A 208 -8.19 24.91 -17.96
N GLU A 209 -8.83 24.51 -19.06
CA GLU A 209 -10.22 24.93 -19.35
C GLU A 209 -11.24 23.98 -18.73
N LYS A 210 -10.97 22.68 -18.69
CA LYS A 210 -11.93 21.66 -18.28
C LYS A 210 -11.29 20.45 -17.61
N LEU A 211 -12.06 19.76 -16.76
CA LEU A 211 -11.72 18.49 -16.17
C LEU A 211 -12.45 17.35 -16.90
N ILE A 212 -11.70 16.37 -17.39
CA ILE A 212 -12.25 15.15 -18.00
C ILE A 212 -12.26 14.05 -16.95
N LEU A 213 -13.45 13.59 -16.58
CA LEU A 213 -13.67 12.45 -15.69
C LEU A 213 -14.21 11.25 -16.48
N GLY A 214 -14.07 10.06 -15.93
CA GLY A 214 -14.65 8.83 -16.48
C GLY A 214 -16.13 8.70 -16.13
N ASN A 215 -16.52 7.59 -15.48
CA ASN A 215 -17.90 7.35 -15.11
C ASN A 215 -18.34 8.25 -13.93
N LEU A 216 -19.17 9.24 -14.21
CA LEU A 216 -19.72 10.17 -13.19
C LEU A 216 -20.75 9.52 -12.26
N LYS A 217 -21.25 8.32 -12.59
CA LYS A 217 -22.18 7.55 -11.78
C LYS A 217 -21.48 6.52 -10.89
N ALA A 218 -20.16 6.53 -10.83
CA ALA A 218 -19.40 5.64 -9.95
C ALA A 218 -19.68 5.99 -8.48
N VAL A 219 -20.11 5.00 -7.70
CA VAL A 219 -20.64 5.20 -6.34
C VAL A 219 -19.52 5.28 -5.28
N SER A 220 -18.29 4.85 -5.57
CA SER A 220 -17.24 4.71 -4.58
C SER A 220 -16.77 6.01 -3.90
N TYR A 221 -17.22 7.18 -4.38
CA TYR A 221 -16.84 8.49 -3.85
C TYR A 221 -18.01 9.36 -3.42
N THR A 222 -19.25 8.88 -3.52
CA THR A 222 -20.45 9.69 -3.19
C THR A 222 -20.75 9.76 -1.70
N HIS A 223 -20.04 9.01 -0.86
CA HIS A 223 -20.26 8.93 0.60
C HIS A 223 -19.00 9.17 1.40
N LEU A 224 -18.10 10.03 0.94
CA LEU A 224 -16.96 10.49 1.72
C LEU A 224 -17.47 11.47 2.79
N THR A 225 -17.83 10.96 3.95
CA THR A 225 -17.97 11.78 5.14
C THR A 225 -16.55 12.02 5.67
N LEU A 226 -16.06 13.24 5.53
CA LEU A 226 -14.86 13.66 6.26
C LEU A 226 -15.17 13.56 7.75
N PRO A 227 -14.29 12.97 8.59
CA PRO A 227 -14.45 13.08 10.02
C PRO A 227 -14.43 14.56 10.37
N THR A 228 -15.54 15.06 10.89
CA THR A 228 -15.57 16.35 11.56
C THR A 228 -14.87 16.16 12.90
N THR A 229 -13.63 16.62 13.00
CA THR A 229 -12.96 16.83 14.29
C THR A 229 -13.60 17.95 15.03
#